data_a84837a58adfc114f4d2b0bd6ab219bf
#
_entry.id   a84837a58adfc114f4d2b0bd6ab219bf
#
_cell.length_a   1.000
_cell.length_b   1.000
_cell.length_c   1.000
_cell.angle_alpha   90.00
_cell.angle_beta   90.00
_cell.angle_gamma   90.00
#
_symmetry.space_group_name_H-M   'P 1'
#
loop_
_entity.id
_entity.type
_entity.pdbx_description
1 polymer ?
#
loop_
_entity_poly.entity_id
_entity_poly.type
_entity_poly.pdbx_seq_one_letter_code
_entity_poly.pdbx_strand_id
1 'polypeptide(L)'
;MGFIMLRLKIRDGRKSDAQAICDMAAALSAHEGVADPKFTIKDYQKYGFGRKQQFKTLVAEFSEKVVGYLIFCDSFHIGIGTPGLNILDVFVDNSFRRMGVGKKLFATLSSYCITNEGTWITWQCQPKNESALHFYRAIGGRQYVALDFELADNDLIRLAKKV
;
A
#
# COMPACT_ATOMS: atom_id res chain seq x y z
N MET A 1 -37.28 2.79 -11.05
CA MET A 1 -36.36 2.84 -9.91
C MET A 1 -35.22 1.86 -10.19
N GLY A 2 -34.08 2.37 -10.67
CA GLY A 2 -32.91 1.54 -10.93
C GLY A 2 -32.29 1.11 -9.60
N PHE A 3 -32.17 -0.19 -9.39
CA PHE A 3 -31.33 -0.74 -8.32
C PHE A 3 -29.90 -0.32 -8.59
N ILE A 4 -29.35 0.64 -7.84
CA ILE A 4 -27.92 0.89 -7.78
C ILE A 4 -27.32 -0.37 -7.15
N MET A 5 -26.80 -1.28 -7.99
CA MET A 5 -26.06 -2.44 -7.51
C MET A 5 -24.86 -1.90 -6.73
N LEU A 6 -24.88 -2.00 -5.42
CA LEU A 6 -23.77 -1.74 -4.51
C LEU A 6 -22.56 -2.58 -4.98
N ARG A 7 -21.63 -1.99 -5.72
CA ARG A 7 -20.57 -2.73 -6.39
C ARG A 7 -19.20 -2.28 -5.87
N LEU A 8 -18.48 -3.23 -5.29
CA LEU A 8 -17.07 -3.05 -4.98
C LEU A 8 -16.25 -3.05 -6.28
N LYS A 9 -15.53 -1.96 -6.52
CA LYS A 9 -14.64 -1.76 -7.67
C LYS A 9 -13.22 -1.46 -7.18
N ILE A 10 -12.22 -2.08 -7.82
CA ILE A 10 -10.83 -1.66 -7.67
C ILE A 10 -10.45 -0.85 -8.90
N ARG A 11 -9.80 0.28 -8.70
CA ARG A 11 -9.34 1.18 -9.75
C ARG A 11 -8.03 1.84 -9.38
N ASP A 12 -7.36 2.45 -10.35
CA ASP A 12 -6.22 3.31 -10.10
C ASP A 12 -6.61 4.53 -9.25
N GLY A 13 -5.68 4.95 -8.40
CA GLY A 13 -5.82 6.15 -7.60
C GLY A 13 -5.85 7.41 -8.47
N ARG A 14 -6.56 8.42 -8.00
CA ARG A 14 -6.68 9.74 -8.62
C ARG A 14 -6.16 10.81 -7.67
N LYS A 15 -5.74 11.96 -8.18
CA LYS A 15 -5.36 13.10 -7.33
C LYS A 15 -6.46 13.53 -6.36
N SER A 16 -7.73 13.37 -6.77
CA SER A 16 -8.91 13.65 -5.94
C SER A 16 -9.09 12.70 -4.75
N ASP A 17 -8.45 11.53 -4.75
CA ASP A 17 -8.54 10.58 -3.65
C ASP A 17 -7.63 10.96 -2.46
N ALA A 18 -6.81 11.98 -2.61
CA ALA A 18 -5.76 12.37 -1.65
C ALA A 18 -6.27 12.53 -0.22
N GLN A 19 -7.41 13.21 -0.03
CA GLN A 19 -7.99 13.41 1.30
C GLN A 19 -8.39 12.07 1.93
N ALA A 20 -9.14 11.25 1.20
CA ALA A 20 -9.60 9.95 1.70
C ALA A 20 -8.42 9.02 2.06
N ILE A 21 -7.35 9.03 1.25
CA ILE A 21 -6.15 8.23 1.50
C ILE A 21 -5.41 8.73 2.74
N CYS A 22 -5.22 10.05 2.90
CA CYS A 22 -4.56 10.62 4.08
C CYS A 22 -5.36 10.33 5.37
N ASP A 23 -6.68 10.43 5.33
CA ASP A 23 -7.55 10.12 6.48
C ASP A 23 -7.44 8.64 6.87
N MET A 24 -7.41 7.75 5.89
CA MET A 24 -7.24 6.32 6.13
C MET A 24 -5.83 5.95 6.59
N ALA A 25 -4.78 6.64 6.11
CA ALA A 25 -3.41 6.45 6.60
C ALA A 25 -3.29 6.85 8.08
N ALA A 26 -3.93 7.96 8.48
CA ALA A 26 -4.01 8.35 9.89
C ALA A 26 -4.77 7.31 10.73
N ALA A 27 -5.87 6.76 10.21
CA ALA A 27 -6.61 5.70 10.87
C ALA A 27 -5.80 4.40 11.03
N LEU A 28 -4.94 4.06 10.06
CA LEU A 28 -4.01 2.93 10.17
C LEU A 28 -2.99 3.17 11.29
N SER A 29 -2.36 4.34 11.32
CA SER A 29 -1.39 4.72 12.37
C SER A 29 -2.01 4.63 13.76
N ALA A 30 -3.23 5.14 13.93
CA ALA A 30 -3.98 5.03 15.18
C ALA A 30 -4.25 3.56 15.55
N HIS A 31 -4.60 2.71 14.58
CA HIS A 31 -4.82 1.27 14.78
C HIS A 31 -3.53 0.55 15.22
N GLU A 32 -2.40 0.95 14.68
CA GLU A 32 -1.09 0.37 15.00
C GLU A 32 -0.48 0.97 16.29
N GLY A 33 -1.06 2.03 16.81
CA GLY A 33 -0.56 2.74 18.00
C GLY A 33 0.76 3.45 17.75
N VAL A 34 0.97 3.94 16.53
CA VAL A 34 2.13 4.74 16.13
C VAL A 34 1.72 6.20 15.90
N ALA A 35 2.70 7.09 15.79
CA ALA A 35 2.45 8.50 15.52
C ALA A 35 1.74 8.70 14.19
N ASP A 36 0.95 9.78 14.07
CA ASP A 36 0.29 10.16 12.83
C ASP A 36 1.30 10.29 11.69
N PRO A 37 0.96 9.81 10.48
CA PRO A 37 1.85 9.90 9.35
C PRO A 37 2.07 11.37 8.96
N LYS A 38 3.31 11.72 8.63
CA LYS A 38 3.64 13.04 8.07
C LYS A 38 3.19 13.20 6.61
N PHE A 39 2.61 12.16 6.05
CA PHE A 39 2.14 12.09 4.66
C PHE A 39 0.94 13.02 4.44
N THR A 40 1.08 13.94 3.50
CA THR A 40 0.09 14.99 3.23
C THR A 40 -0.57 14.81 1.85
N ILE A 41 -1.68 15.52 1.65
CA ILE A 41 -2.34 15.63 0.33
C ILE A 41 -1.35 16.08 -0.74
N LYS A 42 -0.47 17.04 -0.42
CA LYS A 42 0.57 17.54 -1.35
C LYS A 42 1.57 16.44 -1.70
N ASP A 43 1.97 15.62 -0.73
CA ASP A 43 2.91 14.52 -0.96
C ASP A 43 2.27 13.45 -1.85
N TYR A 44 1.03 13.07 -1.57
CA TYR A 44 0.28 12.14 -2.41
C TYR A 44 0.20 12.63 -3.86
N GLN A 45 -0.18 13.90 -4.06
CA GLN A 45 -0.30 14.48 -5.39
C GLN A 45 1.04 14.67 -6.11
N LYS A 46 2.12 15.00 -5.37
CA LYS A 46 3.45 15.22 -5.93
C LYS A 46 4.16 13.92 -6.29
N TYR A 47 4.11 12.93 -5.39
CA TYR A 47 4.87 11.69 -5.52
C TYR A 47 4.06 10.51 -6.06
N GLY A 48 2.74 10.60 -6.07
CA GLY A 48 1.87 9.62 -6.68
C GLY A 48 1.61 9.83 -8.18
N PHE A 49 2.00 11.00 -8.73
CA PHE A 49 1.67 11.36 -10.11
C PHE A 49 2.76 12.16 -10.81
N GLY A 50 2.79 12.09 -12.15
CA GLY A 50 3.67 12.89 -12.99
C GLY A 50 5.13 12.41 -13.02
N ARG A 51 6.04 13.29 -13.42
CA ARG A 51 7.45 12.94 -13.67
C ARG A 51 8.24 12.48 -12.44
N LYS A 52 7.81 12.88 -11.24
CA LYS A 52 8.47 12.51 -9.96
C LYS A 52 7.72 11.40 -9.24
N GLN A 53 6.91 10.64 -9.97
CA GLN A 53 6.15 9.53 -9.37
C GLN A 53 7.08 8.55 -8.68
N GLN A 54 6.83 8.31 -7.39
CA GLN A 54 7.57 7.38 -6.54
C GLN A 54 6.73 6.13 -6.22
N PHE A 55 5.43 6.24 -6.31
CA PHE A 55 4.49 5.15 -6.01
C PHE A 55 3.25 5.23 -6.89
N LYS A 56 2.56 4.11 -6.95
CA LYS A 56 1.24 3.95 -7.59
C LYS A 56 0.22 3.55 -6.52
N THR A 57 -1.04 3.82 -6.79
CA THR A 57 -2.12 3.52 -5.83
C THR A 57 -3.24 2.76 -6.51
N LEU A 58 -3.70 1.68 -5.86
CA LEU A 58 -4.99 1.07 -6.13
C LEU A 58 -5.99 1.54 -5.06
N VAL A 59 -7.19 1.84 -5.46
CA VAL A 59 -8.28 2.29 -4.59
C VAL A 59 -9.44 1.31 -4.68
N ALA A 60 -9.94 0.90 -3.53
CA ALA A 60 -11.20 0.17 -3.41
C ALA A 60 -12.33 1.19 -3.23
N GLU A 61 -13.25 1.20 -4.18
CA GLU A 61 -14.41 2.08 -4.20
C GLU A 61 -15.68 1.25 -4.04
N PHE A 62 -16.52 1.63 -3.10
CA PHE A 62 -17.84 1.04 -2.88
C PHE A 62 -18.90 2.14 -2.92
N SER A 63 -19.78 2.07 -3.93
CA SER A 63 -20.83 3.10 -4.14
C SER A 63 -20.24 4.53 -4.12
N GLU A 64 -19.21 4.76 -4.94
CA GLU A 64 -18.51 6.05 -5.09
C GLU A 64 -17.70 6.52 -3.87
N LYS A 65 -17.73 5.78 -2.76
CA LYS A 65 -16.91 6.04 -1.58
C LYS A 65 -15.61 5.23 -1.64
N VAL A 66 -14.48 5.86 -1.38
CA VAL A 66 -13.20 5.18 -1.16
C VAL A 66 -13.26 4.48 0.20
N VAL A 67 -13.09 3.15 0.20
CA VAL A 67 -13.21 2.29 1.39
C VAL A 67 -11.93 1.51 1.69
N GLY A 68 -10.91 1.69 0.88
CA GLY A 68 -9.59 1.10 1.08
C GLY A 68 -8.63 1.51 0.00
N TYR A 69 -7.34 1.35 0.26
CA TYR A 69 -6.27 1.63 -0.70
C TYR A 69 -5.11 0.64 -0.53
N LEU A 70 -4.29 0.58 -1.55
CA LEU A 70 -3.01 -0.10 -1.55
C LEU A 70 -2.02 0.75 -2.34
N ILE A 71 -0.94 1.19 -1.68
CA ILE A 71 0.14 1.99 -2.28
C ILE A 71 1.35 1.08 -2.49
N PHE A 72 1.94 1.12 -3.67
CA PHE A 72 3.06 0.26 -4.05
C PHE A 72 4.03 0.97 -5.00
N CYS A 73 5.23 0.44 -5.08
CA CYS A 73 6.24 0.87 -6.05
C CYS A 73 6.87 -0.33 -6.77
N ASP A 74 7.43 -0.04 -7.94
CA ASP A 74 8.20 -1.02 -8.71
C ASP A 74 9.51 -1.34 -7.98
N SER A 75 9.96 -2.59 -8.05
CA SER A 75 11.19 -3.06 -7.42
C SER A 75 11.84 -4.17 -8.25
N PHE A 76 13.08 -4.51 -7.95
CA PHE A 76 13.83 -5.56 -8.63
C PHE A 76 14.60 -6.40 -7.63
N HIS A 77 14.50 -7.72 -7.73
CA HIS A 77 15.22 -8.64 -6.85
C HIS A 77 16.47 -9.20 -7.54
N ILE A 78 17.64 -8.72 -7.14
CA ILE A 78 18.92 -9.11 -7.76
C ILE A 78 19.15 -10.62 -7.68
N GLY A 79 18.87 -11.24 -6.53
CA GLY A 79 19.12 -12.67 -6.30
C GLY A 79 18.30 -13.62 -7.18
N ILE A 80 17.13 -13.19 -7.66
CA ILE A 80 16.29 -13.99 -8.58
C ILE A 80 16.20 -13.38 -9.98
N GLY A 81 16.79 -12.21 -10.20
CA GLY A 81 16.92 -11.58 -11.51
C GLY A 81 15.59 -11.13 -12.13
N THR A 82 14.58 -10.82 -11.33
CA THR A 82 13.24 -10.48 -11.83
C THR A 82 12.67 -9.20 -11.22
N PRO A 83 11.85 -8.46 -11.99
CA PRO A 83 11.06 -7.37 -11.45
C PRO A 83 9.97 -7.89 -10.48
N GLY A 84 9.48 -7.01 -9.65
CA GLY A 84 8.40 -7.26 -8.72
C GLY A 84 7.90 -5.96 -8.11
N LEU A 85 7.08 -6.07 -7.07
CA LEU A 85 6.47 -4.92 -6.43
C LEU A 85 6.74 -4.92 -4.93
N ASN A 86 6.90 -3.72 -4.38
CA ASN A 86 6.89 -3.50 -2.94
C ASN A 86 5.65 -2.72 -2.54
N ILE A 87 4.81 -3.29 -1.66
CA ILE A 87 3.68 -2.58 -1.06
C ILE A 87 4.22 -1.70 0.06
N LEU A 88 3.98 -0.40 -0.04
CA LEU A 88 4.39 0.61 0.93
C LEU A 88 3.36 0.76 2.04
N ASP A 89 2.07 0.64 1.68
CA ASP A 89 0.97 0.79 2.62
C ASP A 89 -0.32 0.15 2.09
N VAL A 90 -1.14 -0.41 2.97
CA VAL A 90 -2.45 -0.98 2.64
C VAL A 90 -3.41 -0.86 3.81
N PHE A 91 -4.59 -0.35 3.54
CA PHE A 91 -5.64 -0.20 4.54
C PHE A 91 -7.03 -0.47 3.94
N VAL A 92 -7.89 -1.06 4.74
CA VAL A 92 -9.33 -1.21 4.47
C VAL A 92 -10.10 -0.68 5.68
N ASP A 93 -11.03 0.24 5.43
CA ASP A 93 -11.92 0.78 6.44
C ASP A 93 -12.59 -0.36 7.24
N ASN A 94 -12.60 -0.22 8.55
CA ASN A 94 -13.08 -1.26 9.48
C ASN A 94 -14.49 -1.75 9.12
N SER A 95 -15.36 -0.84 8.68
CA SER A 95 -16.75 -1.14 8.30
C SER A 95 -16.88 -2.00 7.04
N PHE A 96 -15.80 -2.09 6.25
CA PHE A 96 -15.74 -2.85 4.99
C PHE A 96 -14.79 -4.06 5.06
N ARG A 97 -14.23 -4.33 6.24
CA ARG A 97 -13.41 -5.54 6.45
C ARG A 97 -14.28 -6.79 6.36
N ARG A 98 -13.65 -7.94 6.04
CA ARG A 98 -14.31 -9.24 5.83
C ARG A 98 -15.30 -9.29 4.67
N MET A 99 -15.42 -8.22 3.88
CA MET A 99 -16.21 -8.17 2.65
C MET A 99 -15.39 -8.46 1.38
N GLY A 100 -14.19 -9.01 1.53
CA GLY A 100 -13.32 -9.36 0.41
C GLY A 100 -12.53 -8.20 -0.20
N VAL A 101 -12.62 -6.98 0.36
CA VAL A 101 -11.95 -5.78 -0.19
C VAL A 101 -10.44 -5.98 -0.28
N GLY A 102 -9.80 -6.39 0.82
CA GLY A 102 -8.35 -6.65 0.84
C GLY A 102 -7.93 -7.70 -0.17
N LYS A 103 -8.66 -8.83 -0.24
CA LYS A 103 -8.40 -9.88 -1.22
C LYS A 103 -8.48 -9.36 -2.66
N LYS A 104 -9.44 -8.50 -2.96
CA LYS A 104 -9.61 -7.90 -4.28
C LYS A 104 -8.48 -6.92 -4.63
N LEU A 105 -8.01 -6.10 -3.67
CA LEU A 105 -6.84 -5.24 -3.83
C LEU A 105 -5.59 -6.06 -4.17
N PHE A 106 -5.29 -7.10 -3.39
CA PHE A 106 -4.15 -7.98 -3.64
C PHE A 106 -4.25 -8.74 -4.96
N ALA A 107 -5.45 -9.24 -5.32
CA ALA A 107 -5.66 -9.91 -6.61
C ALA A 107 -5.43 -8.97 -7.81
N THR A 108 -5.90 -7.72 -7.71
CA THR A 108 -5.67 -6.69 -8.74
C THR A 108 -4.18 -6.35 -8.85
N LEU A 109 -3.49 -6.18 -7.72
CA LEU A 109 -2.06 -5.94 -7.70
C LEU A 109 -1.26 -7.12 -8.27
N SER A 110 -1.65 -8.35 -7.95
CA SER A 110 -1.02 -9.56 -8.51
C SER A 110 -1.16 -9.63 -10.03
N SER A 111 -2.34 -9.31 -10.55
CA SER A 111 -2.56 -9.21 -11.98
C SER A 111 -1.69 -8.12 -12.63
N TYR A 112 -1.63 -6.94 -12.00
CA TYR A 112 -0.74 -5.87 -12.45
C TYR A 112 0.73 -6.31 -12.45
N CYS A 113 1.20 -6.98 -11.39
CA CYS A 113 2.56 -7.50 -11.28
C CYS A 113 2.90 -8.45 -12.44
N ILE A 114 2.06 -9.45 -12.68
CA ILE A 114 2.25 -10.44 -13.75
C ILE A 114 2.24 -9.77 -15.14
N THR A 115 1.32 -8.85 -15.38
CA THR A 115 1.23 -8.12 -16.66
C THR A 115 2.48 -7.28 -16.95
N ASN A 116 3.20 -6.85 -15.91
CA ASN A 116 4.46 -6.12 -16.01
C ASN A 116 5.70 -7.01 -15.77
N GLU A 117 5.59 -8.30 -16.11
CA GLU A 117 6.68 -9.29 -16.03
C GLU A 117 7.21 -9.53 -14.61
N GLY A 118 6.52 -9.02 -13.59
CA GLY A 118 6.88 -9.23 -12.19
C GLY A 118 6.55 -10.63 -11.71
N THR A 119 7.38 -11.16 -10.82
CA THR A 119 7.24 -12.53 -10.31
C THR A 119 7.06 -12.60 -8.80
N TRP A 120 7.09 -11.46 -8.11
CA TRP A 120 6.96 -11.40 -6.66
C TRP A 120 6.37 -10.06 -6.21
N ILE A 121 5.74 -10.10 -5.02
CA ILE A 121 5.25 -8.91 -4.29
C ILE A 121 5.72 -9.06 -2.84
N THR A 122 6.28 -8.02 -2.27
CA THR A 122 6.71 -7.99 -0.87
C THR A 122 6.06 -6.86 -0.10
N TRP A 123 5.94 -7.04 1.21
CA TRP A 123 5.41 -6.02 2.13
C TRP A 123 5.87 -6.33 3.55
N GLN A 124 5.74 -5.34 4.43
CA GLN A 124 5.99 -5.47 5.86
C GLN A 124 4.68 -5.50 6.65
N CYS A 125 4.71 -6.10 7.81
CA CYS A 125 3.60 -6.14 8.74
C CYS A 125 4.13 -6.08 10.17
N GLN A 126 3.51 -5.28 11.01
CA GLN A 126 3.83 -5.24 12.43
C GLN A 126 3.60 -6.62 13.07
N PRO A 127 4.57 -7.18 13.83
CA PRO A 127 4.43 -8.52 14.42
C PRO A 127 3.19 -8.67 15.32
N LYS A 128 2.74 -7.59 15.94
CA LYS A 128 1.55 -7.55 16.81
C LYS A 128 0.22 -7.48 16.06
N ASN A 129 0.23 -7.22 14.73
CA ASN A 129 -0.98 -7.11 13.92
C ASN A 129 -1.48 -8.49 13.48
N GLU A 130 -1.98 -9.28 14.44
CA GLU A 130 -2.43 -10.65 14.20
C GLU A 130 -3.51 -10.77 13.12
N SER A 131 -4.42 -9.80 13.03
CA SER A 131 -5.47 -9.78 12.02
C SER A 131 -4.89 -9.69 10.60
N ALA A 132 -3.91 -8.81 10.39
CA ALA A 132 -3.22 -8.68 9.11
C ALA A 132 -2.38 -9.93 8.80
N LEU A 133 -1.64 -10.46 9.78
CA LEU A 133 -0.85 -11.68 9.62
C LEU A 133 -1.72 -12.88 9.21
N HIS A 134 -2.90 -13.04 9.84
CA HIS A 134 -3.86 -14.06 9.46
C HIS A 134 -4.34 -13.88 8.02
N PHE A 135 -4.73 -12.67 7.65
CA PHE A 135 -5.15 -12.34 6.29
C PHE A 135 -4.05 -12.64 5.25
N TYR A 136 -2.81 -12.22 5.50
CA TYR A 136 -1.71 -12.43 4.56
C TYR A 136 -1.39 -13.91 4.35
N ARG A 137 -1.41 -14.71 5.41
CA ARG A 137 -1.26 -16.17 5.29
C ARG A 137 -2.41 -16.79 4.48
N ALA A 138 -3.64 -16.33 4.71
CA ALA A 138 -4.82 -16.83 4.01
C ALA A 138 -4.82 -16.55 2.50
N ILE A 139 -4.14 -15.48 2.06
CA ILE A 139 -3.96 -15.18 0.62
C ILE A 139 -2.70 -15.83 0.01
N GLY A 140 -1.97 -16.64 0.78
CA GLY A 140 -0.78 -17.36 0.33
C GLY A 140 0.54 -16.63 0.58
N GLY A 141 0.54 -15.57 1.36
CA GLY A 141 1.77 -14.86 1.76
C GLY A 141 2.67 -15.74 2.63
N ARG A 142 3.95 -15.75 2.31
CA ARG A 142 4.98 -16.46 3.08
C ARG A 142 5.74 -15.46 3.95
N GLN A 143 5.88 -15.77 5.22
CA GLN A 143 6.65 -14.96 6.16
C GLN A 143 8.11 -15.39 6.17
N TYR A 144 9.02 -14.42 6.15
CA TYR A 144 10.44 -14.64 6.42
C TYR A 144 10.94 -13.60 7.42
N VAL A 145 12.04 -13.91 8.09
CA VAL A 145 12.64 -13.01 9.09
C VAL A 145 13.78 -12.25 8.42
N ALA A 146 13.71 -10.93 8.52
CA ALA A 146 14.77 -10.02 8.11
C ALA A 146 14.91 -8.92 9.16
N LEU A 147 16.07 -8.32 9.27
CA LEU A 147 16.28 -7.12 10.07
C LEU A 147 16.29 -5.91 9.14
N ASP A 148 15.47 -4.93 9.46
CA ASP A 148 15.46 -3.65 8.77
C ASP A 148 16.53 -2.73 9.38
N PHE A 149 17.24 -2.01 8.51
CA PHE A 149 18.17 -0.95 8.90
C PHE A 149 17.73 0.34 8.23
N GLU A 150 17.82 1.43 8.96
CA GLU A 150 17.53 2.76 8.47
C GLU A 150 18.72 3.68 8.68
N LEU A 151 18.98 4.52 7.69
CA LEU A 151 19.88 5.66 7.80
C LEU A 151 19.08 6.91 7.41
N ALA A 152 18.79 7.75 8.39
CA ALA A 152 17.88 8.87 8.23
C ALA A 152 18.43 10.16 8.87
N ASP A 153 17.78 11.28 8.59
CA ASP A 153 17.98 12.59 9.21
C ASP A 153 19.46 13.02 9.28
N ASN A 154 19.92 13.36 10.48
CA ASN A 154 21.28 13.84 10.72
C ASN A 154 22.36 12.81 10.42
N ASP A 155 22.08 11.53 10.60
CA ASP A 155 23.05 10.46 10.34
C ASP A 155 23.28 10.29 8.84
N LEU A 156 22.22 10.38 8.03
CA LEU A 156 22.31 10.41 6.57
C LEU A 156 23.16 11.58 6.10
N ILE A 157 22.87 12.81 6.62
CA ILE A 157 23.61 14.02 6.27
C ILE A 157 25.08 13.91 6.69
N ARG A 158 25.34 13.40 7.90
CA ARG A 158 26.71 13.23 8.43
C ARG A 158 27.53 12.27 7.58
N LEU A 159 26.92 11.17 7.15
CA LEU A 159 27.63 10.18 6.33
C LEU A 159 27.92 10.74 4.92
N ALA A 160 26.97 11.45 4.32
CA ALA A 160 27.14 12.05 2.98
C ALA A 160 28.26 13.08 2.91
N LYS A 161 28.61 13.75 4.03
CA LYS A 161 29.73 14.73 4.11
C LYS A 161 31.10 14.09 4.22
N LYS A 162 31.21 12.76 4.30
CA LYS A 162 32.50 12.05 4.42
C LYS A 162 33.09 11.64 3.06
N VAL A 163 32.41 11.96 1.95
CA VAL A 163 32.82 11.66 0.56
C VAL A 163 33.49 12.87 -0.08
#